data_5f6bf0135a5263791e93fa8340745a70
#
_entry.id   5f6bf0135a5263791e93fa8340745a70
#
_cell.length_a   1.000
_cell.length_b   1.000
_cell.length_c   1.000
_cell.angle_alpha   90.00
_cell.angle_beta   90.00
_cell.angle_gamma   90.00
#
_symmetry.space_group_name_H-M   'P 1'
#
loop_
_entity.id
_entity.type
_entity.pdbx_description
1 polymer ?
#
loop_
_entity_poly.entity_id
_entity_poly.type
_entity_poly.pdbx_seq_one_letter_code
_entity_poly.pdbx_strand_id
1 'polypeptide(L)'
;MRVTQARYDDIAGWYRSWVSGHGDGLIAERVGDLLPSSLHDFRVLDVASGHGRAARALAGVGASVVGVDLSAELIAAAREREAEDGLGVRYHVADVADVDRWWDGVIFDAAVCEMAMMDIDDLDSTVTAVAAVVRPGGWFVISMVHPCFPGNDAGLSSWPPDRSYSDEGWWTSTAHNPDGVRIRVGSSHRMLSTYLNTLITAGFSIDRIVEPAAPVPTFLLLRCQRLAVVLETDR
;
A
#
# COMPACT_ATOMS: atom_id res chain seq x y z
N MET A 1 14.57 -10.95 -14.80
CA MET A 1 14.49 -10.54 -13.38
C MET A 1 14.41 -9.02 -13.39
N ARG A 2 13.24 -8.42 -13.11
CA ARG A 2 13.12 -6.97 -12.95
C ARG A 2 13.85 -6.60 -11.65
N VAL A 3 14.73 -5.63 -11.72
CA VAL A 3 15.38 -5.09 -10.51
C VAL A 3 14.38 -4.12 -9.89
N THR A 4 13.80 -4.51 -8.78
CA THR A 4 12.97 -3.63 -7.96
C THR A 4 13.89 -2.57 -7.33
N GLN A 5 13.53 -1.29 -7.48
CA GLN A 5 14.37 -0.18 -7.04
C GLN A 5 13.77 0.48 -5.80
N ALA A 6 14.56 0.63 -4.74
CA ALA A 6 14.18 1.38 -3.53
C ALA A 6 14.27 2.90 -3.78
N ARG A 7 13.33 3.45 -4.57
CA ARG A 7 13.35 4.86 -5.05
C ARG A 7 13.24 5.88 -3.92
N TYR A 8 12.79 5.47 -2.75
CA TYR A 8 12.62 6.35 -1.60
C TYR A 8 13.89 6.50 -0.75
N ASP A 9 14.92 5.67 -0.90
CA ASP A 9 16.16 5.77 -0.11
C ASP A 9 16.82 7.16 -0.28
N ASP A 10 16.95 7.63 -1.52
CA ASP A 10 17.60 8.91 -1.83
C ASP A 10 16.82 10.14 -1.30
N ILE A 11 15.56 9.98 -0.99
CA ILE A 11 14.68 11.08 -0.56
C ILE A 11 14.07 10.89 0.83
N ALA A 12 14.45 9.84 1.57
CA ALA A 12 13.78 9.43 2.81
C ALA A 12 13.66 10.57 3.83
N GLY A 13 14.73 11.34 4.05
CA GLY A 13 14.71 12.49 4.96
C GLY A 13 13.73 13.59 4.52
N TRP A 14 13.74 13.93 3.24
CA TRP A 14 12.78 14.90 2.68
C TRP A 14 11.36 14.37 2.77
N TYR A 15 11.12 13.10 2.41
CA TYR A 15 9.80 12.48 2.42
C TYR A 15 9.18 12.45 3.82
N ARG A 16 9.95 12.12 4.85
CA ARG A 16 9.51 12.18 6.26
C ARG A 16 9.02 13.57 6.64
N SER A 17 9.80 14.60 6.31
CA SER A 17 9.42 15.99 6.60
C SER A 17 8.18 16.42 5.80
N TRP A 18 8.09 16.01 4.54
CA TRP A 18 6.95 16.31 3.68
C TRP A 18 5.66 15.67 4.20
N VAL A 19 5.69 14.38 4.58
CA VAL A 19 4.53 13.67 5.13
C VAL A 19 4.10 14.25 6.49
N SER A 20 5.05 14.61 7.37
CA SER A 20 4.74 15.20 8.67
C SER A 20 3.94 16.52 8.56
N GLY A 21 4.16 17.27 7.49
CA GLY A 21 3.40 18.50 7.20
C GLY A 21 1.96 18.24 6.72
N HIS A 22 1.60 17.02 6.36
CA HIS A 22 0.28 16.67 5.79
C HIS A 22 -0.63 15.89 6.76
N GLY A 23 -0.22 15.74 8.02
CA GLY A 23 -1.02 15.18 9.13
C GLY A 23 -1.14 13.65 9.14
N ASP A 24 -1.21 13.10 10.35
CA ASP A 24 -1.37 11.64 10.58
C ASP A 24 -2.82 11.16 10.42
N GLY A 25 -3.79 12.07 10.24
CA GLY A 25 -5.22 11.78 10.20
C GLY A 25 -5.69 10.94 9.00
N LEU A 26 -4.88 10.86 7.95
CA LEU A 26 -5.29 10.24 6.68
C LEU A 26 -5.56 8.73 6.76
N ILE A 27 -4.89 8.00 7.66
CA ILE A 27 -5.09 6.55 7.76
C ILE A 27 -6.40 6.24 8.47
N ALA A 28 -6.67 6.88 9.61
CA ALA A 28 -7.91 6.70 10.35
C ALA A 28 -9.13 7.12 9.52
N GLU A 29 -9.00 8.21 8.75
CA GLU A 29 -10.06 8.70 7.87
C GLU A 29 -10.25 7.87 6.60
N ARG A 30 -9.17 7.29 6.05
CA ARG A 30 -9.24 6.58 4.76
C ARG A 30 -9.43 5.09 4.88
N VAL A 31 -8.80 4.42 5.84
CA VAL A 31 -8.92 2.96 5.99
C VAL A 31 -9.73 2.54 7.22
N GLY A 32 -9.96 3.44 8.17
CA GLY A 32 -10.70 3.15 9.39
C GLY A 32 -12.10 2.57 9.14
N ASP A 33 -12.83 3.13 8.18
CA ASP A 33 -14.17 2.64 7.80
C ASP A 33 -14.16 1.30 7.04
N LEU A 34 -12.98 0.85 6.59
CA LEU A 34 -12.80 -0.40 5.86
C LEU A 34 -12.32 -1.55 6.74
N LEU A 35 -11.91 -1.25 7.97
CA LEU A 35 -11.45 -2.21 8.98
C LEU A 35 -12.39 -2.21 10.18
N PRO A 36 -12.41 -3.28 10.98
CA PRO A 36 -13.08 -3.27 12.28
C PRO A 36 -12.53 -2.17 13.18
N SER A 37 -13.37 -1.61 14.04
CA SER A 37 -12.99 -0.55 15.01
C SER A 37 -12.00 -1.02 16.06
N SER A 38 -11.85 -2.32 16.26
CA SER A 38 -10.84 -2.95 17.11
C SER A 38 -10.15 -4.06 16.33
N LEU A 39 -8.83 -4.09 16.39
CA LEU A 39 -7.99 -5.11 15.77
C LEU A 39 -7.27 -5.98 16.82
N HIS A 40 -7.81 -6.05 18.04
CA HIS A 40 -7.28 -6.96 19.05
C HIS A 40 -7.24 -8.38 18.51
N ASP A 41 -6.11 -9.04 18.72
CA ASP A 41 -5.81 -10.40 18.26
C ASP A 41 -5.67 -10.54 16.73
N PHE A 42 -5.80 -9.46 15.97
CA PHE A 42 -5.51 -9.47 14.53
C PHE A 42 -4.02 -9.37 14.28
N ARG A 43 -3.54 -10.20 13.39
CA ARG A 43 -2.22 -10.07 12.81
C ARG A 43 -2.35 -9.39 11.44
N VAL A 44 -1.70 -8.24 11.27
CA VAL A 44 -1.83 -7.40 10.08
C VAL A 44 -0.48 -7.22 9.39
N LEU A 45 -0.46 -7.39 8.06
CA LEU A 45 0.67 -7.06 7.20
C LEU A 45 0.49 -5.63 6.66
N ASP A 46 1.48 -4.77 6.90
CA ASP A 46 1.57 -3.45 6.26
C ASP A 46 2.51 -3.54 5.04
N VAL A 47 1.90 -3.51 3.86
CA VAL A 47 2.53 -3.69 2.54
C VAL A 47 3.10 -2.37 2.06
N ALA A 48 4.40 -2.32 1.77
CA ALA A 48 5.13 -1.09 1.46
C ALA A 48 4.95 -0.04 2.56
N SER A 49 5.32 -0.44 3.78
CA SER A 49 5.01 0.26 5.04
C SER A 49 5.71 1.62 5.19
N GLY A 50 6.72 1.90 4.37
CA GLY A 50 7.50 3.12 4.43
C GLY A 50 8.10 3.35 5.83
N HIS A 51 7.94 4.54 6.37
CA HIS A 51 8.39 4.88 7.73
C HIS A 51 7.39 4.47 8.83
N GLY A 52 6.46 3.54 8.51
CA GLY A 52 5.63 2.83 9.49
C GLY A 52 4.42 3.60 10.01
N ARG A 53 3.88 4.58 9.28
CA ARG A 53 2.72 5.37 9.72
C ARG A 53 1.47 4.51 9.87
N ALA A 54 1.13 3.72 8.83
CA ALA A 54 0.00 2.80 8.87
C ALA A 54 0.20 1.71 9.92
N ALA A 55 1.38 1.10 9.95
CA ALA A 55 1.71 0.07 10.93
C ALA A 55 1.48 0.52 12.38
N ARG A 56 1.97 1.73 12.75
CA ARG A 56 1.77 2.26 14.11
C ARG A 56 0.30 2.57 14.41
N ALA A 57 -0.45 3.13 13.46
CA ALA A 57 -1.87 3.39 13.64
C ALA A 57 -2.66 2.08 13.87
N LEU A 58 -2.35 1.02 13.13
CA LEU A 58 -2.95 -0.30 13.29
C LEU A 58 -2.57 -0.95 14.63
N ALA A 59 -1.31 -0.85 15.04
CA ALA A 59 -0.86 -1.33 16.33
C ALA A 59 -1.51 -0.56 17.49
N GLY A 60 -1.72 0.75 17.33
CA GLY A 60 -2.42 1.59 18.31
C GLY A 60 -3.87 1.20 18.58
N VAL A 61 -4.52 0.49 17.63
CA VAL A 61 -5.87 -0.07 17.81
C VAL A 61 -5.87 -1.57 18.11
N GLY A 62 -4.70 -2.12 18.48
CA GLY A 62 -4.55 -3.45 19.07
C GLY A 62 -4.03 -4.54 18.13
N ALA A 63 -3.68 -4.23 16.87
CA ALA A 63 -3.14 -5.23 15.96
C ALA A 63 -1.68 -5.63 16.29
N SER A 64 -1.33 -6.89 16.03
CA SER A 64 0.06 -7.32 15.90
C SER A 64 0.51 -7.08 14.46
N VAL A 65 1.43 -6.14 14.23
CA VAL A 65 1.75 -5.66 12.89
C VAL A 65 3.15 -6.07 12.45
N VAL A 66 3.23 -6.47 11.18
CA VAL A 66 4.50 -6.66 10.45
C VAL A 66 4.49 -5.69 9.27
N GLY A 67 5.46 -4.78 9.22
CA GLY A 67 5.68 -3.87 8.11
C GLY A 67 6.79 -4.36 7.21
N VAL A 68 6.57 -4.33 5.90
CA VAL A 68 7.57 -4.71 4.89
C VAL A 68 7.71 -3.58 3.89
N ASP A 69 8.93 -3.13 3.66
CA ASP A 69 9.24 -2.12 2.65
C ASP A 69 10.58 -2.38 2.00
N LEU A 70 10.72 -1.97 0.77
CA LEU A 70 11.96 -2.11 0.00
C LEU A 70 13.04 -1.10 0.44
N SER A 71 12.62 0.06 0.95
CA SER A 71 13.50 1.16 1.37
C SER A 71 14.14 0.88 2.73
N ALA A 72 15.45 0.70 2.72
CA ALA A 72 16.21 0.52 3.96
C ALA A 72 16.18 1.78 4.84
N GLU A 73 16.21 2.96 4.23
CA GLU A 73 16.19 4.24 4.92
C GLU A 73 14.84 4.53 5.59
N LEU A 74 13.73 4.20 4.91
CA LEU A 74 12.40 4.35 5.51
C LEU A 74 12.19 3.35 6.65
N ILE A 75 12.62 2.11 6.49
CA ILE A 75 12.55 1.09 7.56
C ILE A 75 13.44 1.45 8.75
N ALA A 76 14.63 2.03 8.52
CA ALA A 76 15.45 2.54 9.61
C ALA A 76 14.70 3.58 10.43
N ALA A 77 14.06 4.54 9.76
CA ALA A 77 13.23 5.56 10.41
C ALA A 77 12.00 4.97 11.14
N ALA A 78 11.37 3.93 10.57
CA ALA A 78 10.26 3.23 11.22
C ALA A 78 10.70 2.55 12.52
N ARG A 79 11.88 1.91 12.52
CA ARG A 79 12.45 1.25 13.70
C ARG A 79 12.89 2.24 14.77
N GLU A 80 13.46 3.39 14.39
CA GLU A 80 13.77 4.48 15.32
C GLU A 80 12.50 4.93 16.06
N ARG A 81 11.43 5.15 15.33
CA ARG A 81 10.16 5.58 15.91
C ARG A 81 9.52 4.49 16.77
N GLU A 82 9.61 3.23 16.36
CA GLU A 82 9.11 2.09 17.15
C GLU A 82 9.87 1.94 18.48
N ALA A 83 11.17 2.23 18.50
CA ALA A 83 11.96 2.22 19.72
C ALA A 83 11.48 3.29 20.74
N GLU A 84 10.88 4.38 20.27
CA GLU A 84 10.27 5.42 21.11
C GLU A 84 8.84 5.04 21.52
N ASP A 85 8.02 4.57 20.57
CA ASP A 85 6.58 4.32 20.76
C ASP A 85 6.30 2.98 21.48
N GLY A 86 7.14 1.94 21.26
CA GLY A 86 7.04 0.64 21.93
C GLY A 86 5.76 -0.14 21.62
N LEU A 87 5.24 -0.02 20.41
CA LEU A 87 3.98 -0.64 19.97
C LEU A 87 4.11 -2.13 19.58
N GLY A 88 5.34 -2.64 19.47
CA GLY A 88 5.62 -4.02 19.12
C GLY A 88 5.59 -4.31 17.61
N VAL A 89 5.63 -3.28 16.76
CA VAL A 89 5.65 -3.44 15.31
C VAL A 89 7.00 -4.02 14.86
N ARG A 90 6.95 -5.05 14.01
CA ARG A 90 8.16 -5.62 13.40
C ARG A 90 8.31 -5.13 11.98
N TYR A 91 9.49 -4.63 11.62
CA TYR A 91 9.79 -4.08 10.29
C TYR A 91 10.86 -4.88 9.56
N HIS A 92 10.63 -5.18 8.27
CA HIS A 92 11.55 -5.89 7.40
C HIS A 92 11.91 -5.06 6.17
N VAL A 93 13.20 -5.02 5.83
CA VAL A 93 13.68 -4.48 4.55
C VAL A 93 13.65 -5.63 3.55
N ALA A 94 12.64 -5.65 2.69
CA ALA A 94 12.47 -6.68 1.67
C ALA A 94 11.50 -6.21 0.58
N ASP A 95 11.57 -6.87 -0.58
CA ASP A 95 10.46 -6.87 -1.52
C ASP A 95 9.33 -7.73 -0.93
N VAL A 96 8.10 -7.20 -0.91
CA VAL A 96 6.93 -7.95 -0.40
C VAL A 96 6.71 -9.25 -1.19
N ALA A 97 7.05 -9.25 -2.48
CA ALA A 97 6.96 -10.44 -3.32
C ALA A 97 7.95 -11.56 -2.93
N ASP A 98 9.02 -11.23 -2.22
CA ASP A 98 10.03 -12.19 -1.75
C ASP A 98 9.69 -12.66 -0.31
N VAL A 99 8.63 -13.46 -0.19
CA VAL A 99 8.06 -13.88 1.11
C VAL A 99 9.08 -14.62 1.99
N ASP A 100 10.02 -15.33 1.40
CA ASP A 100 11.03 -16.11 2.14
C ASP A 100 11.97 -15.21 2.97
N ARG A 101 12.02 -13.91 2.66
CA ARG A 101 12.91 -12.96 3.35
C ARG A 101 12.29 -12.30 4.58
N TRP A 102 10.97 -12.32 4.72
CA TRP A 102 10.29 -11.56 5.77
C TRP A 102 9.17 -12.34 6.49
N TRP A 103 8.60 -13.35 5.85
CA TRP A 103 7.48 -14.09 6.43
C TRP A 103 7.97 -15.20 7.36
N ASP A 104 7.41 -15.28 8.55
CA ASP A 104 7.74 -16.25 9.60
C ASP A 104 6.85 -17.52 9.58
N GLY A 105 6.04 -17.71 8.53
CA GLY A 105 5.14 -18.85 8.38
C GLY A 105 3.79 -18.67 9.08
N VAL A 106 3.59 -17.62 9.85
CA VAL A 106 2.31 -17.35 10.54
C VAL A 106 1.40 -16.51 9.63
N ILE A 107 0.20 -17.00 9.42
CA ILE A 107 -0.81 -16.39 8.54
C ILE A 107 -1.31 -15.06 9.12
N PHE A 108 -1.61 -14.11 8.26
CA PHE A 108 -2.21 -12.83 8.60
C PHE A 108 -3.73 -12.86 8.49
N ASP A 109 -4.41 -12.12 9.37
CA ASP A 109 -5.85 -11.89 9.33
C ASP A 109 -6.22 -10.85 8.26
N ALA A 110 -5.33 -9.87 8.08
CA ALA A 110 -5.49 -8.83 7.10
C ALA A 110 -4.14 -8.33 6.56
N ALA A 111 -4.20 -7.67 5.40
CA ALA A 111 -3.13 -6.84 4.88
C ALA A 111 -3.65 -5.44 4.60
N VAL A 112 -2.78 -4.44 4.71
CA VAL A 112 -3.06 -3.04 4.36
C VAL A 112 -1.97 -2.56 3.42
N CYS A 113 -2.32 -1.81 2.38
CA CYS A 113 -1.39 -1.07 1.53
C CYS A 113 -1.85 0.38 1.45
N GLU A 114 -1.21 1.25 2.22
CA GLU A 114 -1.61 2.65 2.30
C GLU A 114 -0.77 3.51 1.37
N MET A 115 -1.41 4.07 0.34
CA MET A 115 -0.82 5.01 -0.62
C MET A 115 0.44 4.52 -1.34
N ALA A 116 0.59 3.19 -1.54
CA ALA A 116 1.80 2.62 -2.10
C ALA A 116 1.58 1.73 -3.35
N MET A 117 0.35 1.33 -3.70
CA MET A 117 0.11 0.45 -4.87
C MET A 117 0.71 0.99 -6.17
N MET A 118 0.76 2.32 -6.34
CA MET A 118 1.36 2.99 -7.50
C MET A 118 2.89 3.08 -7.43
N ASP A 119 3.51 2.70 -6.32
CA ASP A 119 4.96 2.67 -6.14
C ASP A 119 5.54 1.25 -6.34
N ILE A 120 4.66 0.25 -6.41
CA ILE A 120 5.03 -1.17 -6.60
C ILE A 120 5.30 -1.44 -8.08
N ASP A 121 6.49 -1.94 -8.40
CA ASP A 121 6.90 -2.25 -9.78
C ASP A 121 6.24 -3.52 -10.30
N ASP A 122 6.30 -4.61 -9.55
CA ASP A 122 5.69 -5.90 -9.87
C ASP A 122 4.41 -6.11 -9.05
N LEU A 123 3.31 -5.55 -9.56
CA LEU A 123 2.02 -5.60 -8.89
C LEU A 123 1.51 -7.03 -8.73
N ASP A 124 1.62 -7.85 -9.80
CA ASP A 124 1.08 -9.20 -9.83
C ASP A 124 1.78 -10.11 -8.80
N SER A 125 3.12 -10.07 -8.76
CA SER A 125 3.89 -10.83 -7.77
C SER A 125 3.59 -10.37 -6.34
N THR A 126 3.49 -9.07 -6.11
CA THR A 126 3.18 -8.51 -4.79
C THR A 126 1.79 -8.93 -4.32
N VAL A 127 0.76 -8.78 -5.16
CA VAL A 127 -0.62 -9.16 -4.78
C VAL A 127 -0.74 -10.67 -4.59
N THR A 128 -0.05 -11.47 -5.38
CA THR A 128 0.03 -12.93 -5.21
C THR A 128 0.69 -13.30 -3.87
N ALA A 129 1.78 -12.63 -3.51
CA ALA A 129 2.44 -12.83 -2.21
C ALA A 129 1.51 -12.50 -1.04
N VAL A 130 0.80 -11.37 -1.11
CA VAL A 130 -0.20 -11.00 -0.10
C VAL A 130 -1.30 -12.06 -0.01
N ALA A 131 -1.81 -12.56 -1.16
CA ALA A 131 -2.81 -13.62 -1.17
C ALA A 131 -2.32 -14.94 -0.55
N ALA A 132 -1.04 -15.24 -0.66
CA ALA A 132 -0.45 -16.44 -0.08
C ALA A 132 -0.37 -16.42 1.45
N VAL A 133 -0.20 -15.23 2.04
CA VAL A 133 0.03 -15.06 3.48
C VAL A 133 -1.21 -14.59 4.26
N VAL A 134 -2.27 -14.15 3.58
CA VAL A 134 -3.55 -13.77 4.20
C VAL A 134 -4.49 -14.96 4.21
N ARG A 135 -5.12 -15.24 5.36
CA ARG A 135 -6.05 -16.36 5.50
C ARG A 135 -7.27 -16.24 4.59
N PRO A 136 -7.91 -17.36 4.20
CA PRO A 136 -9.24 -17.32 3.59
C PRO A 136 -10.22 -16.55 4.48
N GLY A 137 -11.03 -15.67 3.86
CA GLY A 137 -11.93 -14.76 4.56
C GLY A 137 -11.25 -13.56 5.22
N GLY A 138 -9.92 -13.49 5.20
CA GLY A 138 -9.17 -12.31 5.61
C GLY A 138 -9.29 -11.16 4.59
N TRP A 139 -8.80 -9.98 4.97
CA TRP A 139 -8.96 -8.77 4.14
C TRP A 139 -7.64 -8.26 3.58
N PHE A 140 -7.73 -7.60 2.42
CA PHE A 140 -6.70 -6.72 1.91
C PHE A 140 -7.32 -5.35 1.69
N VAL A 141 -6.91 -4.37 2.50
CA VAL A 141 -7.39 -2.99 2.42
C VAL A 141 -6.33 -2.13 1.73
N ILE A 142 -6.77 -1.36 0.75
CA ILE A 142 -5.88 -0.59 -0.12
C ILE A 142 -6.39 0.85 -0.16
N SER A 143 -5.49 1.81 -0.02
CA SER A 143 -5.72 3.19 -0.42
C SER A 143 -4.70 3.61 -1.47
N MET A 144 -5.14 4.35 -2.49
CA MET A 144 -4.27 4.82 -3.57
C MET A 144 -4.77 6.12 -4.17
N VAL A 145 -3.91 6.80 -4.91
CA VAL A 145 -4.34 7.86 -5.82
C VAL A 145 -5.26 7.24 -6.87
N HIS A 146 -6.38 7.92 -7.15
CA HIS A 146 -7.37 7.40 -8.07
C HIS A 146 -6.79 7.31 -9.49
N PRO A 147 -6.73 6.14 -10.12
CA PRO A 147 -6.07 5.99 -11.41
C PRO A 147 -6.76 6.76 -12.56
N CYS A 148 -8.08 6.96 -12.47
CA CYS A 148 -8.82 7.73 -13.48
C CYS A 148 -8.77 9.24 -13.26
N PHE A 149 -8.48 9.69 -12.05
CA PHE A 149 -8.51 11.10 -11.65
C PHE A 149 -7.22 11.46 -10.92
N PRO A 150 -6.09 11.55 -11.64
CA PRO A 150 -4.83 11.93 -11.01
C PRO A 150 -4.97 13.32 -10.41
N GLY A 151 -4.61 13.45 -9.14
CA GLY A 151 -4.69 14.73 -8.42
C GLY A 151 -3.83 15.79 -9.11
N ASN A 152 -4.36 17.00 -9.20
CA ASN A 152 -3.70 18.11 -9.89
C ASN A 152 -2.89 19.01 -8.97
N ASP A 153 -3.28 19.15 -7.68
CA ASP A 153 -2.70 20.18 -6.81
C ASP A 153 -1.67 19.63 -5.79
N ALA A 154 -1.69 18.35 -5.50
CA ALA A 154 -0.86 17.75 -4.45
C ALA A 154 0.38 17.00 -4.97
N GLY A 155 0.68 17.05 -6.28
CA GLY A 155 1.77 16.26 -6.87
C GLY A 155 1.58 14.75 -6.76
N LEU A 156 0.34 14.31 -6.60
CA LEU A 156 -0.04 12.90 -6.43
C LEU A 156 -0.49 12.26 -7.74
N SER A 157 -0.40 12.98 -8.87
CA SER A 157 -0.78 12.44 -10.19
C SER A 157 -0.04 11.14 -10.48
N SER A 158 -0.80 10.13 -10.89
CA SER A 158 -0.26 8.83 -11.25
C SER A 158 0.15 8.72 -12.73
N TRP A 159 -0.22 9.67 -13.55
CA TRP A 159 0.16 9.74 -14.96
C TRP A 159 0.34 11.20 -15.43
N PRO A 160 1.25 11.47 -16.42
CA PRO A 160 1.51 12.80 -16.92
C PRO A 160 0.36 13.34 -17.77
N PRO A 161 0.19 14.68 -17.85
CA PRO A 161 -0.89 15.31 -18.63
C PRO A 161 -0.80 15.07 -20.13
N ASP A 162 0.39 14.75 -20.65
CA ASP A 162 0.66 14.46 -22.06
C ASP A 162 0.47 12.98 -22.43
N ARG A 163 0.02 12.17 -21.48
CA ARG A 163 -0.29 10.75 -21.66
C ARG A 163 -1.78 10.52 -21.56
N SER A 164 -2.25 9.47 -22.18
CA SER A 164 -3.62 9.02 -22.03
C SER A 164 -3.78 8.08 -20.84
N TYR A 165 -5.01 7.90 -20.37
CA TYR A 165 -5.32 6.95 -19.31
C TYR A 165 -4.93 5.51 -19.65
N SER A 166 -4.91 5.13 -20.93
CA SER A 166 -4.53 3.80 -21.38
C SER A 166 -3.02 3.57 -21.51
N ASP A 167 -2.21 4.63 -21.40
CA ASP A 167 -0.76 4.51 -21.45
C ASP A 167 -0.22 4.10 -20.09
N GLU A 168 -0.18 2.79 -19.82
CA GLU A 168 0.37 2.27 -18.59
C GLU A 168 1.91 2.33 -18.57
N GLY A 169 2.47 2.58 -17.39
CA GLY A 169 3.91 2.61 -17.20
C GLY A 169 4.36 3.44 -16.02
N TRP A 170 5.68 3.50 -15.82
CA TRP A 170 6.27 4.33 -14.81
C TRP A 170 6.63 5.71 -15.36
N TRP A 171 6.21 6.76 -14.67
CA TRP A 171 6.39 8.15 -15.08
C TRP A 171 6.86 9.03 -13.93
N THR A 172 7.66 10.03 -14.23
CA THR A 172 7.86 11.22 -13.38
C THR A 172 6.94 12.32 -13.87
N SER A 173 6.30 13.06 -12.98
CA SER A 173 5.45 14.18 -13.35
C SER A 173 6.04 15.50 -12.85
N THR A 174 6.25 16.43 -13.77
CA THR A 174 6.71 17.80 -13.48
C THR A 174 5.58 18.82 -13.53
N ALA A 175 4.38 18.41 -14.00
CA ALA A 175 3.40 19.35 -14.53
C ALA A 175 2.55 20.04 -13.46
N HIS A 176 2.32 19.43 -12.30
CA HIS A 176 1.33 19.92 -11.34
C HIS A 176 1.88 20.30 -9.97
N ASN A 177 2.99 19.73 -9.55
CA ASN A 177 3.67 20.13 -8.32
C ASN A 177 5.18 19.89 -8.45
N PRO A 178 5.97 20.91 -8.76
CA PRO A 178 7.42 20.78 -8.90
C PRO A 178 8.12 20.36 -7.60
N ASP A 179 7.46 20.51 -6.46
CA ASP A 179 7.97 20.13 -5.15
C ASP A 179 7.34 18.84 -4.61
N GLY A 180 6.49 18.16 -5.41
CA GLY A 180 5.79 16.95 -5.00
C GLY A 180 6.64 15.68 -5.03
N VAL A 181 6.14 14.63 -4.36
CA VAL A 181 6.82 13.33 -4.29
C VAL A 181 6.99 12.69 -5.69
N ARG A 182 6.03 12.89 -6.60
CA ARG A 182 6.01 12.22 -7.92
C ARG A 182 7.05 12.74 -8.90
N ILE A 183 7.56 13.95 -8.71
CA ILE A 183 8.71 14.43 -9.49
C ILE A 183 10.00 13.74 -9.05
N ARG A 184 10.09 13.33 -7.78
CA ARG A 184 11.30 12.73 -7.20
C ARG A 184 11.40 11.25 -7.45
N VAL A 185 10.31 10.51 -7.21
CA VAL A 185 10.28 9.03 -7.29
C VAL A 185 9.44 8.49 -8.44
N GLY A 186 8.68 9.34 -9.13
CA GLY A 186 7.75 8.89 -10.15
C GLY A 186 6.53 8.16 -9.58
N SER A 187 5.84 7.46 -10.46
CA SER A 187 4.68 6.63 -10.13
C SER A 187 4.43 5.63 -11.25
N SER A 188 4.02 4.43 -10.93
CA SER A 188 3.50 3.48 -11.91
C SER A 188 2.02 3.75 -12.14
N HIS A 189 1.70 4.35 -13.30
CA HIS A 189 0.31 4.43 -13.74
C HIS A 189 -0.15 3.08 -14.26
N ARG A 190 -1.32 2.66 -13.79
CA ARG A 190 -2.06 1.51 -14.30
C ARG A 190 -3.54 1.89 -14.39
N MET A 191 -4.23 1.35 -15.38
CA MET A 191 -5.69 1.51 -15.46
C MET A 191 -6.36 0.91 -14.22
N LEU A 192 -7.53 1.43 -13.86
CA LEU A 192 -8.34 0.86 -12.77
C LEU A 192 -8.60 -0.64 -13.00
N SER A 193 -8.89 -1.02 -14.25
CA SER A 193 -9.11 -2.43 -14.61
C SER A 193 -7.89 -3.32 -14.35
N THR A 194 -6.68 -2.81 -14.53
CA THR A 194 -5.45 -3.54 -14.25
C THR A 194 -5.33 -3.84 -12.75
N TYR A 195 -5.52 -2.84 -11.88
CA TYR A 195 -5.52 -3.06 -10.43
C TYR A 195 -6.58 -4.07 -9.99
N LEU A 196 -7.83 -3.90 -10.46
CA LEU A 196 -8.93 -4.77 -10.04
C LEU A 196 -8.75 -6.21 -10.54
N ASN A 197 -8.33 -6.39 -11.80
CA ASN A 197 -8.12 -7.73 -12.36
C ASN A 197 -6.94 -8.44 -11.70
N THR A 198 -5.86 -7.76 -11.35
CA THR A 198 -4.75 -8.35 -10.58
C THR A 198 -5.24 -8.88 -9.23
N LEU A 199 -6.04 -8.11 -8.49
CA LEU A 199 -6.63 -8.54 -7.23
C LEU A 199 -7.53 -9.79 -7.41
N ILE A 200 -8.43 -9.76 -8.40
CA ILE A 200 -9.34 -10.87 -8.70
C ILE A 200 -8.56 -12.14 -9.10
N THR A 201 -7.55 -11.98 -9.96
CA THR A 201 -6.72 -13.10 -10.44
C THR A 201 -5.93 -13.74 -9.29
N ALA A 202 -5.48 -12.96 -8.32
CA ALA A 202 -4.80 -13.45 -7.11
C ALA A 202 -5.77 -14.11 -6.10
N GLY A 203 -7.07 -14.14 -6.38
CA GLY A 203 -8.08 -14.79 -5.56
C GLY A 203 -8.66 -13.89 -4.46
N PHE A 204 -8.74 -12.60 -4.70
CA PHE A 204 -9.53 -11.68 -3.88
C PHE A 204 -10.86 -11.36 -4.55
N SER A 205 -11.94 -11.25 -3.78
CA SER A 205 -13.16 -10.56 -4.17
C SER A 205 -13.14 -9.13 -3.65
N ILE A 206 -13.58 -8.18 -4.46
CA ILE A 206 -13.71 -6.78 -4.04
C ILE A 206 -15.09 -6.65 -3.40
N ASP A 207 -15.15 -6.41 -2.10
CA ASP A 207 -16.41 -6.32 -1.37
C ASP A 207 -16.80 -4.88 -1.05
N ARG A 208 -15.85 -3.94 -1.11
CA ARG A 208 -16.15 -2.51 -0.94
C ARG A 208 -15.19 -1.62 -1.74
N ILE A 209 -15.78 -0.62 -2.38
CA ILE A 209 -15.07 0.45 -3.08
C ILE A 209 -15.54 1.77 -2.48
N VAL A 210 -14.62 2.66 -2.14
CA VAL A 210 -14.93 3.99 -1.63
C VAL A 210 -14.15 5.04 -2.41
N GLU A 211 -14.88 6.03 -2.89
CA GLU A 211 -14.35 7.27 -3.44
C GLU A 211 -14.74 8.39 -2.47
N PRO A 212 -13.79 8.96 -1.71
CA PRO A 212 -14.10 10.04 -0.78
C PRO A 212 -14.76 11.22 -1.49
N ALA A 213 -15.81 11.76 -0.88
CA ALA A 213 -16.60 12.84 -1.47
C ALA A 213 -15.74 14.07 -1.74
N ALA A 214 -15.61 14.43 -3.01
CA ALA A 214 -14.90 15.61 -3.51
C ALA A 214 -15.49 15.97 -4.89
N PRO A 215 -15.27 17.20 -5.40
CA PRO A 215 -15.67 17.54 -6.76
C PRO A 215 -15.10 16.60 -7.82
N VAL A 216 -13.86 16.10 -7.59
CA VAL A 216 -13.23 15.02 -8.34
C VAL A 216 -12.58 14.09 -7.32
N PRO A 217 -12.92 12.80 -7.30
CA PRO A 217 -12.33 11.87 -6.35
C PRO A 217 -10.86 11.61 -6.70
N THR A 218 -9.95 12.13 -5.89
CA THR A 218 -8.51 11.97 -6.10
C THR A 218 -7.93 10.71 -5.44
N PHE A 219 -8.74 10.04 -4.62
CA PHE A 219 -8.37 8.82 -3.93
C PHE A 219 -9.37 7.71 -4.21
N LEU A 220 -8.87 6.49 -4.25
CA LEU A 220 -9.62 5.26 -4.34
C LEU A 220 -9.25 4.36 -3.17
N LEU A 221 -10.27 3.86 -2.47
CA LEU A 221 -10.10 2.89 -1.40
C LEU A 221 -10.81 1.61 -1.75
N LEU A 222 -10.16 0.49 -1.49
CA LEU A 222 -10.70 -0.85 -1.75
C LEU A 222 -10.60 -1.68 -0.48
N ARG A 223 -11.64 -2.46 -0.19
CA ARG A 223 -11.53 -3.62 0.66
C ARG A 223 -11.80 -4.86 -0.16
N CYS A 224 -10.86 -5.79 -0.09
CA CYS A 224 -10.91 -7.05 -0.79
C CYS A 224 -10.92 -8.18 0.22
N GLN A 225 -11.69 -9.23 -0.01
CA GLN A 225 -11.72 -10.41 0.83
C GLN A 225 -11.00 -11.57 0.12
N ARG A 226 -10.09 -12.23 0.83
CA ARG A 226 -9.41 -13.42 0.33
C ARG A 226 -10.41 -14.58 0.20
N LEU A 227 -10.60 -15.08 -1.01
CA LEU A 227 -11.48 -16.21 -1.27
C LEU A 227 -10.87 -17.51 -0.72
N ALA A 228 -11.72 -18.42 -0.25
CA ALA A 228 -11.29 -19.77 0.00
C ALA A 228 -10.97 -20.46 -1.34
N VAL A 229 -9.86 -21.19 -1.38
CA VAL A 229 -9.58 -22.07 -2.51
C VAL A 229 -10.58 -23.23 -2.43
N VAL A 230 -11.56 -23.25 -3.32
CA VAL A 230 -12.42 -24.44 -3.49
C VAL A 230 -11.56 -25.46 -4.23
N LEU A 231 -11.01 -26.43 -3.51
CA LEU A 231 -10.47 -27.61 -4.16
C LEU A 231 -11.68 -28.33 -4.77
N GLU A 232 -11.84 -28.25 -6.09
CA GLU A 232 -12.73 -29.18 -6.80
C GLU A 232 -12.21 -30.60 -6.52
N THR A 233 -12.89 -31.28 -5.61
CA THR A 233 -12.69 -32.74 -5.49
C THR A 233 -13.29 -33.34 -6.74
N ASP A 234 -12.43 -33.78 -7.65
CA ASP A 234 -12.81 -34.61 -8.79
C ASP A 234 -13.78 -35.72 -8.33
N ARG A 235 -14.97 -35.70 -8.91
CA ARG A 235 -15.95 -36.79 -8.79
C ARG A 235 -15.70 -37.83 -9.86
#